data_60b77488e63cc778fd00d7ee41f363af
#
_entry.id   60b77488e63cc778fd00d7ee41f363af
#
_cell.length_a   1.000
_cell.length_b   1.000
_cell.length_c   1.000
_cell.angle_alpha   90.00
_cell.angle_beta   90.00
_cell.angle_gamma   90.00
#
_symmetry.space_group_name_H-M   'P 1'
#
loop_
_entity.id
_entity.type
_entity.pdbx_description
1 polymer ?
#
loop_
_entity_poly.entity_id
_entity_poly.type
_entity_poly.pdbx_seq_one_letter_code
_entity_poly.pdbx_strand_id
1 'polypeptide(L)'
;ESAQRIATAAAEVPADQPLVVMAHCGPTGLGSDPASPCGRDWKSPALDWGDQDLALALDRIARHRVPDLVLFGHMHHQLKRGSGLRQSLLRDRRGTAYLNAACVPRSGRDTGNKLLLPLSCAEFEGPALTHLSHRSYQPFGQLMYEELLPQQEPLVC
;
A
#
# COMPACT_ATOMS: atom_id res chain seq x y z
N GLU A 1 -7.02 2.58 22.14
CA GLU A 1 -6.48 1.27 22.55
C GLU A 1 -5.75 0.58 21.38
N SER A 2 -6.36 0.40 20.19
CA SER A 2 -5.76 -0.26 19.03
C SER A 2 -4.46 0.42 18.57
N ALA A 3 -4.45 1.74 18.42
CA ALA A 3 -3.26 2.50 18.04
C ALA A 3 -2.06 2.28 18.97
N GLN A 4 -2.31 2.13 20.30
CA GLN A 4 -1.24 1.84 21.25
C GLN A 4 -0.69 0.42 21.10
N ARG A 5 -1.56 -0.56 20.89
CA ARG A 5 -1.15 -1.95 20.69
C ARG A 5 -0.28 -2.10 19.43
N ILE A 6 -0.67 -1.44 18.34
CA ILE A 6 0.12 -1.43 17.09
C ILE A 6 1.50 -0.79 17.34
N ALA A 7 1.55 0.36 18.00
CA ALA A 7 2.82 1.04 18.30
C ALA A 7 3.71 0.21 19.23
N THR A 8 3.15 -0.48 20.21
CA THR A 8 3.90 -1.39 21.09
C THR A 8 4.49 -2.56 20.32
N ALA A 9 3.70 -3.23 19.45
CA ALA A 9 4.20 -4.32 18.62
C ALA A 9 5.31 -3.86 17.64
N ALA A 10 5.18 -2.65 17.07
CA ALA A 10 6.21 -2.10 16.21
C ALA A 10 7.54 -1.83 16.93
N ALA A 11 7.50 -1.49 18.23
CA ALA A 11 8.70 -1.26 19.04
C ALA A 11 9.49 -2.55 19.33
N GLU A 12 8.87 -3.73 19.17
CA GLU A 12 9.52 -5.03 19.36
C GLU A 12 10.32 -5.47 18.14
N VAL A 13 10.14 -4.80 16.98
CA VAL A 13 10.87 -5.14 15.75
C VAL A 13 12.34 -4.69 15.88
N PRO A 14 13.32 -5.60 15.72
CA PRO A 14 14.74 -5.25 15.77
C PRO A 14 15.12 -4.14 14.78
N ALA A 15 16.08 -3.28 15.15
CA ALA A 15 16.46 -2.12 14.35
C ALA A 15 17.13 -2.50 13.02
N ASP A 16 17.73 -3.67 12.93
CA ASP A 16 18.38 -4.24 11.76
C ASP A 16 17.43 -5.00 10.81
N GLN A 17 16.13 -5.03 11.14
CA GLN A 17 15.08 -5.62 10.29
C GLN A 17 14.17 -4.54 9.73
N PRO A 18 13.53 -4.75 8.56
CA PRO A 18 12.55 -3.82 8.02
C PRO A 18 11.31 -3.74 8.92
N LEU A 19 10.80 -2.52 9.13
CA LEU A 19 9.55 -2.30 9.83
C LEU A 19 8.39 -2.20 8.84
N VAL A 20 7.63 -3.29 8.71
CA VAL A 20 6.46 -3.38 7.84
C VAL A 20 5.19 -3.39 8.68
N VAL A 21 4.30 -2.44 8.44
CA VAL A 21 2.97 -2.39 9.07
C VAL A 21 1.94 -2.89 8.06
N MET A 22 1.20 -3.94 8.41
CA MET A 22 0.13 -4.49 7.57
C MET A 22 -1.24 -4.17 8.15
N ALA A 23 -2.16 -3.69 7.32
CA ALA A 23 -3.50 -3.32 7.72
C ALA A 23 -4.55 -3.71 6.66
N HIS A 24 -5.82 -3.79 7.06
CA HIS A 24 -6.92 -4.01 6.12
C HIS A 24 -7.16 -2.78 5.23
N CYS A 25 -7.23 -1.59 5.82
CA CYS A 25 -7.36 -0.31 5.15
C CYS A 25 -6.13 0.55 5.43
N GLY A 26 -5.77 1.43 4.50
CA GLY A 26 -4.68 2.40 4.72
C GLY A 26 -5.06 3.47 5.74
N PRO A 27 -4.09 4.22 6.27
CA PRO A 27 -4.36 5.27 7.25
C PRO A 27 -5.08 6.48 6.63
N THR A 28 -5.81 7.23 7.43
CA THR A 28 -6.22 8.60 7.10
C THR A 28 -5.00 9.48 6.82
N GLY A 29 -5.14 10.43 5.91
CA GLY A 29 -4.07 11.38 5.55
C GLY A 29 -3.41 11.09 4.19
N LEU A 30 -3.83 10.02 3.49
CA LEU A 30 -3.33 9.69 2.15
C LEU A 30 -4.12 10.34 1.00
N GLY A 31 -4.97 11.33 1.31
CA GLY A 31 -5.74 12.10 0.35
C GLY A 31 -7.22 11.74 0.27
N SER A 32 -8.02 12.75 -0.11
CA SER A 32 -9.49 12.65 -0.20
C SER A 32 -10.02 12.55 -1.63
N ASP A 33 -9.16 12.74 -2.64
CA ASP A 33 -9.56 12.55 -4.04
C ASP A 33 -9.95 11.08 -4.30
N PRO A 34 -10.94 10.80 -5.16
CA PRO A 34 -11.31 9.43 -5.50
C PRO A 34 -10.15 8.54 -5.93
N ALA A 35 -9.16 9.10 -6.61
CA ALA A 35 -7.97 8.39 -7.06
C ALA A 35 -6.87 8.28 -6.00
N SER A 36 -6.97 8.97 -4.87
CA SER A 36 -6.02 8.84 -3.75
C SER A 36 -6.05 7.44 -3.13
N PRO A 37 -4.96 6.97 -2.49
CA PRO A 37 -4.86 5.60 -1.97
C PRO A 37 -6.02 5.17 -1.07
N CYS A 38 -6.56 6.10 -0.25
CA CYS A 38 -7.70 5.87 0.63
C CYS A 38 -8.94 6.71 0.28
N GLY A 39 -8.97 7.32 -0.91
CA GLY A 39 -10.09 8.17 -1.34
C GLY A 39 -11.36 7.38 -1.62
N ARG A 40 -12.51 7.91 -1.17
CA ARG A 40 -13.82 7.33 -1.44
C ARG A 40 -14.32 7.68 -2.83
N ASP A 41 -14.53 6.67 -3.68
CA ASP A 41 -14.96 6.83 -5.08
C ASP A 41 -16.40 6.36 -5.37
N TRP A 42 -17.07 5.70 -4.40
CA TRP A 42 -18.41 5.12 -4.61
C TRP A 42 -19.58 6.03 -4.20
N LYS A 43 -19.30 7.14 -3.51
CA LYS A 43 -20.29 8.11 -3.05
C LYS A 43 -19.74 9.52 -3.06
N SER A 44 -20.54 10.50 -3.53
CA SER A 44 -20.23 11.94 -3.43
C SER A 44 -20.66 12.48 -2.05
N PRO A 45 -19.94 13.46 -1.46
CA PRO A 45 -18.63 13.97 -1.93
C PRO A 45 -17.51 12.94 -1.74
N ALA A 46 -16.43 13.10 -2.49
CA ALA A 46 -15.20 12.37 -2.22
C ALA A 46 -14.66 12.73 -0.82
N LEU A 47 -14.17 11.75 -0.10
CA LEU A 47 -13.61 11.92 1.24
C LEU A 47 -12.44 10.96 1.43
N ASP A 48 -11.52 11.33 2.32
CA ASP A 48 -10.57 10.39 2.87
C ASP A 48 -11.31 9.32 3.70
N TRP A 49 -11.14 8.07 3.34
CA TRP A 49 -11.79 6.91 3.97
C TRP A 49 -10.79 6.01 4.69
N GLY A 50 -9.59 6.55 4.98
CA GLY A 50 -8.55 5.84 5.72
C GLY A 50 -8.89 5.62 7.19
N ASP A 51 -8.12 4.73 7.83
CA ASP A 51 -8.26 4.34 9.23
C ASP A 51 -7.55 5.36 10.13
N GLN A 52 -8.31 6.00 11.03
CA GLN A 52 -7.80 6.99 11.99
C GLN A 52 -6.91 6.35 13.07
N ASP A 53 -7.25 5.15 13.53
CA ASP A 53 -6.46 4.45 14.55
C ASP A 53 -5.10 4.05 13.99
N LEU A 54 -5.06 3.62 12.72
CA LEU A 54 -3.80 3.32 12.03
C LEU A 54 -2.95 4.60 11.86
N ALA A 55 -3.54 5.71 11.44
CA ALA A 55 -2.82 6.99 11.34
C ALA A 55 -2.21 7.40 12.68
N LEU A 56 -2.99 7.31 13.76
CA LEU A 56 -2.51 7.59 15.12
C LEU A 56 -1.40 6.63 15.56
N ALA A 57 -1.48 5.35 15.19
CA ALA A 57 -0.45 4.37 15.47
C ALA A 57 0.86 4.72 14.76
N LEU A 58 0.78 5.05 13.47
CA LEU A 58 1.95 5.43 12.65
C LEU A 58 2.63 6.70 13.17
N ASP A 59 1.86 7.68 13.62
CA ASP A 59 2.43 8.87 14.27
C ASP A 59 3.17 8.54 15.57
N ARG A 60 2.66 7.60 16.36
CA ARG A 60 3.35 7.13 17.57
C ARG A 60 4.63 6.38 17.25
N ILE A 61 4.56 5.46 16.28
CA ILE A 61 5.73 4.69 15.82
C ILE A 61 6.82 5.63 15.32
N ALA A 62 6.46 6.60 14.47
CA ALA A 62 7.41 7.52 13.85
C ALA A 62 8.16 8.44 14.81
N ARG A 63 7.77 8.51 16.10
CA ARG A 63 8.53 9.21 17.14
C ARG A 63 9.81 8.48 17.52
N HIS A 64 9.89 7.17 17.26
CA HIS A 64 11.01 6.30 17.61
C HIS A 64 11.69 5.73 16.36
N ARG A 65 10.89 5.31 15.38
CA ARG A 65 11.36 4.72 14.14
C ARG A 65 10.34 4.95 13.02
N VAL A 66 10.80 5.39 11.85
CA VAL A 66 9.94 5.54 10.66
C VAL A 66 9.66 4.15 10.07
N PRO A 67 8.41 3.75 9.82
CA PRO A 67 8.10 2.51 9.10
C PRO A 67 8.66 2.56 7.67
N ASP A 68 9.24 1.46 7.21
CA ASP A 68 9.75 1.34 5.84
C ASP A 68 8.60 1.15 4.85
N LEU A 69 7.58 0.38 5.25
CA LEU A 69 6.42 0.08 4.42
C LEU A 69 5.13 -0.02 5.27
N VAL A 70 4.07 0.61 4.79
CA VAL A 70 2.68 0.36 5.23
C VAL A 70 1.95 -0.31 4.09
N LEU A 71 1.59 -1.59 4.27
CA LEU A 71 0.92 -2.43 3.29
C LEU A 71 -0.56 -2.56 3.66
N PHE A 72 -1.45 -2.24 2.72
CA PHE A 72 -2.90 -2.30 2.96
C PHE A 72 -3.66 -2.66 1.69
N GLY A 73 -4.97 -2.86 1.82
CA GLY A 73 -5.87 -3.19 0.73
C GLY A 73 -7.17 -2.41 0.81
N HIS A 74 -8.29 -3.10 0.74
CA HIS A 74 -9.66 -2.59 0.81
C HIS A 74 -10.09 -1.70 -0.35
N MET A 75 -9.37 -0.62 -0.64
CA MET A 75 -9.66 0.29 -1.76
C MET A 75 -9.13 -0.30 -3.06
N HIS A 76 -10.03 -0.84 -3.89
CA HIS A 76 -9.69 -1.48 -5.15
C HIS A 76 -8.96 -0.52 -6.10
N HIS A 77 -8.00 -1.03 -6.88
CA HIS A 77 -7.24 -0.22 -7.82
C HIS A 77 -8.13 0.39 -8.90
N GLN A 78 -9.07 -0.37 -9.45
CA GLN A 78 -10.04 0.18 -10.40
C GLN A 78 -11.10 1.00 -9.69
N LEU A 79 -11.29 2.25 -10.12
CA LEU A 79 -12.29 3.14 -9.56
C LEU A 79 -13.71 2.64 -9.88
N LYS A 80 -14.60 2.70 -8.88
CA LYS A 80 -15.99 2.27 -9.02
C LYS A 80 -16.84 3.27 -9.81
N ARG A 81 -16.50 4.56 -9.73
CA ARG A 81 -17.12 5.63 -10.49
C ARG A 81 -16.06 6.37 -11.29
N GLY A 82 -16.35 6.59 -12.58
CA GLY A 82 -15.39 7.19 -13.51
C GLY A 82 -14.49 6.16 -14.19
N SER A 83 -13.56 6.66 -14.99
CA SER A 83 -12.54 5.87 -15.65
C SER A 83 -11.19 6.14 -14.98
N GLY A 84 -10.41 5.11 -14.72
CA GLY A 84 -9.06 5.26 -14.22
C GLY A 84 -8.71 4.31 -13.10
N LEU A 85 -7.47 4.44 -12.67
CA LEU A 85 -6.90 3.64 -11.60
C LEU A 85 -6.63 4.51 -10.38
N ARG A 86 -6.77 3.91 -9.22
CA ARG A 86 -6.35 4.46 -7.94
C ARG A 86 -4.83 4.46 -7.85
N GLN A 87 -4.27 5.49 -7.26
CA GLN A 87 -2.87 5.53 -6.90
C GLN A 87 -2.56 4.39 -5.92
N SER A 88 -1.70 3.47 -6.32
CA SER A 88 -1.35 2.30 -5.50
C SER A 88 -0.19 2.58 -4.54
N LEU A 89 0.70 3.51 -4.87
CA LEU A 89 1.87 3.85 -4.08
C LEU A 89 1.90 5.35 -3.77
N LEU A 90 2.20 5.69 -2.51
CA LEU A 90 2.53 7.02 -2.05
C LEU A 90 3.71 6.94 -1.08
N ARG A 91 4.61 7.92 -1.11
CA ARG A 91 5.64 8.11 -0.07
C ARG A 91 5.39 9.41 0.68
N ASP A 92 5.49 9.36 2.00
CA ASP A 92 5.43 10.57 2.81
C ASP A 92 6.81 11.23 2.95
N ARG A 93 6.83 12.40 3.56
CA ARG A 93 8.08 13.17 3.78
C ARG A 93 9.07 12.50 4.72
N ARG A 94 8.62 11.53 5.51
CA ARG A 94 9.47 10.75 6.42
C ARG A 94 10.15 9.59 5.70
N GLY A 95 9.73 9.30 4.44
CA GLY A 95 10.22 8.19 3.63
C GLY A 95 9.40 6.92 3.71
N THR A 96 8.34 6.89 4.52
CA THR A 96 7.44 5.73 4.58
C THR A 96 6.77 5.49 3.23
N ALA A 97 6.85 4.28 2.72
CA ALA A 97 6.08 3.84 1.55
C ALA A 97 4.71 3.32 1.97
N TYR A 98 3.65 3.83 1.36
CA TYR A 98 2.26 3.38 1.55
C TYR A 98 1.82 2.65 0.29
N LEU A 99 1.72 1.31 0.36
CA LEU A 99 1.35 0.47 -0.78
C LEU A 99 -0.05 -0.10 -0.60
N ASN A 100 -0.96 0.33 -1.46
CA ASN A 100 -2.25 -0.33 -1.62
C ASN A 100 -2.08 -1.56 -2.52
N ALA A 101 -2.23 -2.75 -1.95
CA ALA A 101 -2.09 -4.02 -2.63
C ALA A 101 -3.43 -4.63 -3.10
N ALA A 102 -4.51 -3.85 -3.16
CA ALA A 102 -5.84 -4.32 -3.53
C ALA A 102 -6.00 -4.53 -5.04
N CYS A 103 -5.11 -5.35 -5.63
CA CYS A 103 -5.25 -5.81 -7.02
C CYS A 103 -6.46 -6.75 -7.12
N VAL A 104 -7.55 -6.25 -7.68
CA VAL A 104 -8.75 -7.07 -7.95
C VAL A 104 -9.17 -6.93 -9.41
N PRO A 105 -9.67 -8.01 -10.02
CA PRO A 105 -9.84 -9.36 -9.46
C PRO A 105 -8.51 -10.01 -9.09
N ARG A 106 -8.50 -10.88 -8.07
CA ARG A 106 -7.30 -11.61 -7.61
C ARG A 106 -6.85 -12.69 -8.62
N SER A 107 -7.57 -12.84 -9.67
CA SER A 107 -7.21 -13.67 -10.83
C SER A 107 -7.80 -13.04 -12.08
N GLY A 108 -7.07 -13.08 -13.15
CA GLY A 108 -7.47 -12.61 -14.49
C GLY A 108 -7.11 -13.63 -15.55
N ARG A 109 -7.26 -13.25 -16.79
CA ARG A 109 -6.79 -14.05 -17.93
C ARG A 109 -6.08 -13.13 -18.91
N ASP A 110 -5.01 -13.63 -19.51
CA ASP A 110 -4.33 -12.94 -20.61
C ASP A 110 -5.10 -13.07 -21.93
N THR A 111 -4.58 -12.48 -22.98
CA THR A 111 -5.15 -12.54 -24.34
C THR A 111 -5.21 -13.96 -24.90
N GLY A 112 -4.39 -14.88 -24.39
CA GLY A 112 -4.38 -16.32 -24.70
C GLY A 112 -5.29 -17.14 -23.79
N ASN A 113 -6.16 -16.50 -22.97
CA ASN A 113 -7.08 -17.15 -22.02
C ASN A 113 -6.36 -17.91 -20.88
N LYS A 114 -5.07 -17.66 -20.65
CA LYS A 114 -4.31 -18.27 -19.54
C LYS A 114 -4.56 -17.54 -18.24
N LEU A 115 -4.68 -18.28 -17.15
CA LEU A 115 -4.89 -17.71 -15.81
C LEU A 115 -3.71 -16.85 -15.39
N LEU A 116 -4.00 -15.66 -14.86
CA LEU A 116 -3.06 -14.73 -14.26
C LEU A 116 -3.43 -14.47 -12.80
N LEU A 117 -2.42 -14.48 -11.94
CA LEU A 117 -2.53 -14.22 -10.49
C LEU A 117 -1.74 -12.94 -10.18
N PRO A 118 -2.41 -11.79 -10.03
CA PRO A 118 -1.75 -10.53 -9.69
C PRO A 118 -1.37 -10.50 -8.20
N LEU A 119 -0.17 -10.00 -7.92
CA LEU A 119 0.39 -9.79 -6.58
C LEU A 119 1.08 -8.44 -6.52
N SER A 120 1.11 -7.83 -5.33
CA SER A 120 2.02 -6.73 -5.03
C SER A 120 3.23 -7.28 -4.29
N CYS A 121 4.42 -6.87 -4.71
CA CYS A 121 5.69 -7.34 -4.17
C CYS A 121 6.48 -6.18 -3.58
N ALA A 122 7.16 -6.45 -2.46
CA ALA A 122 8.13 -5.57 -1.84
C ALA A 122 9.43 -6.34 -1.63
N GLU A 123 10.54 -5.77 -2.07
CA GLU A 123 11.86 -6.38 -1.97
C GLU A 123 12.73 -5.56 -1.02
N PHE A 124 13.49 -6.24 -0.18
CA PHE A 124 14.35 -5.63 0.81
C PHE A 124 15.77 -6.16 0.70
N GLU A 125 16.75 -5.28 0.90
CA GLU A 125 18.16 -5.62 1.11
C GLU A 125 18.53 -5.23 2.54
N GLY A 126 18.65 -6.23 3.41
CA GLY A 126 18.70 -5.96 4.85
C GLY A 126 17.42 -5.22 5.30
N PRO A 127 17.55 -4.12 6.05
CA PRO A 127 16.39 -3.32 6.45
C PRO A 127 15.85 -2.39 5.34
N ALA A 128 16.59 -2.17 4.26
CA ALA A 128 16.25 -1.18 3.24
C ALA A 128 15.23 -1.72 2.24
N LEU A 129 14.11 -1.03 2.07
CA LEU A 129 13.14 -1.28 1.00
C LEU A 129 13.75 -0.82 -0.34
N THR A 130 14.02 -1.77 -1.24
CA THR A 130 14.70 -1.51 -2.53
C THR A 130 13.73 -1.39 -3.69
N HIS A 131 12.73 -2.28 -3.77
CA HIS A 131 11.80 -2.30 -4.88
C HIS A 131 10.36 -2.57 -4.42
N LEU A 132 9.42 -1.94 -5.13
CA LEU A 132 7.99 -2.21 -5.08
C LEU A 132 7.49 -2.49 -6.49
N SER A 133 6.68 -3.52 -6.66
CA SER A 133 6.12 -3.84 -7.98
C SER A 133 4.74 -4.49 -7.87
N HIS A 134 3.98 -4.37 -8.96
CA HIS A 134 2.83 -5.23 -9.23
C HIS A 134 3.25 -6.31 -10.22
N ARG A 135 3.05 -7.57 -9.86
CA ARG A 135 3.44 -8.73 -10.68
C ARG A 135 2.25 -9.59 -11.00
N SER A 136 2.25 -10.23 -12.15
CA SER A 136 1.27 -11.23 -12.53
C SER A 136 1.97 -12.53 -12.88
N TYR A 137 1.52 -13.61 -12.25
CA TYR A 137 2.08 -14.94 -12.42
C TYR A 137 1.05 -15.89 -13.06
N GLN A 138 1.53 -16.84 -13.86
CA GLN A 138 0.75 -18.03 -14.16
C GLN A 138 0.79 -19.02 -12.97
N PRO A 139 -0.17 -19.97 -12.89
CA PRO A 139 -0.04 -21.12 -12.00
C PRO A 139 1.34 -21.75 -12.14
N PHE A 140 1.91 -22.22 -11.02
CA PHE A 140 3.28 -22.76 -10.94
C PHE A 140 4.43 -21.74 -10.98
N GLY A 141 4.14 -20.43 -10.84
CA GLY A 141 5.14 -19.41 -10.51
C GLY A 141 5.84 -18.76 -11.69
N GLN A 142 5.40 -18.98 -12.93
CA GLN A 142 5.97 -18.26 -14.06
C GLN A 142 5.54 -16.78 -14.04
N LEU A 143 6.51 -15.87 -13.92
CA LEU A 143 6.27 -14.42 -14.05
C LEU A 143 5.93 -14.08 -15.49
N MET A 144 4.79 -13.41 -15.68
CA MET A 144 4.29 -13.00 -17.01
C MET A 144 4.38 -11.49 -17.23
N TYR A 145 4.17 -10.74 -16.17
CA TYR A 145 4.16 -9.28 -16.21
C TYR A 145 4.67 -8.69 -14.91
N GLU A 146 5.46 -7.63 -15.00
CA GLU A 146 5.92 -6.84 -13.87
C GLU A 146 5.82 -5.36 -14.21
N GLU A 147 5.21 -4.61 -13.31
CA GLU A 147 5.20 -3.15 -13.29
C GLU A 147 5.98 -2.69 -12.06
N LEU A 148 7.15 -2.12 -12.28
CA LEU A 148 7.91 -1.47 -11.23
C LEU A 148 7.18 -0.20 -10.81
N LEU A 149 6.89 -0.08 -9.52
CA LEU A 149 6.27 1.12 -8.98
C LEU A 149 7.35 2.19 -8.80
N PRO A 150 7.13 3.41 -9.33
CA PRO A 150 8.14 4.46 -9.27
C PRO A 150 8.44 4.80 -7.81
N GLN A 151 9.72 4.94 -7.51
CA GLN A 151 10.15 5.57 -6.27
C GLN A 151 9.86 7.07 -6.40
N GLN A 152 8.62 7.47 -6.14
CA GLN A 152 8.25 8.87 -6.17
C GLN A 152 9.03 9.64 -5.11
N GLU A 153 9.58 10.78 -5.51
CA GLU A 153 10.09 11.74 -4.53
C GLU A 153 8.98 12.13 -3.55
N PRO A 154 9.31 12.40 -2.27
CA PRO A 154 8.32 12.83 -1.28
C PRO A 154 7.53 14.02 -1.82
N LEU A 155 6.21 14.01 -1.61
CA LEU A 155 5.37 15.15 -1.96
C LEU A 155 5.97 16.45 -1.35
N VAL A 156 6.49 17.31 -2.21
CA VAL A 156 6.92 18.64 -1.84
C VAL A 156 5.66 19.51 -1.85
N CYS A 157 5.15 19.85 -0.68
CA CYS A 157 4.14 20.90 -0.51
C CYS A 157 4.81 22.15 0.05
#